data_0c4484f946c35b919f61de0b85b2f7b1
#
_entry.id   0c4484f946c35b919f61de0b85b2f7b1
#
_cell.length_a   1.000
_cell.length_b   1.000
_cell.length_c   1.000
_cell.angle_alpha   90.00
_cell.angle_beta   90.00
_cell.angle_gamma   90.00
#
_symmetry.space_group_name_H-M   'P 1'
#
loop_
_entity.id
_entity.type
_entity.pdbx_description
1 polymer ?
#
loop_
_entity_poly.entity_id
_entity_poly.type
_entity_poly.pdbx_seq_one_letter_code
_entity_poly.pdbx_strand_id
1 'polypeptide(L)'
;MTAARSESLQPDGDRRLIYQPPEEIALAHPTNFGERYRQDIQGQPVFNRPLIVLHETVIAGWQTVKVFQTPHPNEDDQASYHALIKRDGTIFYLVPPDKRAFGAGNSVFAGEAVKTNRLYSPSVNNFAYHISFETPPDGRHNGRTHSGYTDLQYRSLAWLVAKTGVPVQRITTHRAVDRSGSRQDPRSFNRDYFLQLLSRFPQSQEIVIGCPSDFGDTNPAPSDPDEQPSF
;
A
#
# COMPACT_ATOMS: atom_id res chain seq x y z
N MET A 1 26.53 9.56 1.18
CA MET A 1 26.67 8.44 0.21
C MET A 1 26.77 7.15 0.98
N THR A 2 25.65 6.48 1.22
CA THR A 2 25.61 5.18 1.91
C THR A 2 25.62 4.10 0.83
N ALA A 3 26.72 3.36 0.74
CA ALA A 3 26.90 2.32 -0.26
C ALA A 3 25.90 1.17 -0.04
N ALA A 4 25.26 0.72 -1.12
CA ALA A 4 24.47 -0.49 -1.13
C ALA A 4 25.35 -1.67 -0.67
N ARG A 5 24.92 -2.38 0.37
CA ARG A 5 25.62 -3.57 0.85
C ARG A 5 25.53 -4.69 -0.18
N SER A 6 26.69 -5.25 -0.50
CA SER A 6 26.92 -6.30 -1.45
C SER A 6 26.19 -7.61 -1.10
N GLU A 7 25.65 -8.25 -2.12
CA GLU A 7 25.11 -9.59 -2.12
C GLU A 7 26.17 -10.61 -1.67
N SER A 8 25.89 -11.38 -0.62
CA SER A 8 26.62 -12.61 -0.31
C SER A 8 25.71 -13.81 -0.62
N LEU A 9 26.05 -14.59 -1.62
CA LEU A 9 25.43 -15.88 -1.89
C LEU A 9 25.98 -16.90 -0.90
N GLN A 10 25.12 -17.44 -0.04
CA GLN A 10 25.47 -18.61 0.77
C GLN A 10 25.30 -19.88 -0.07
N PRO A 11 26.22 -20.86 0.03
CA PRO A 11 26.11 -22.09 -0.74
C PRO A 11 25.05 -23.02 -0.17
N ASP A 12 24.22 -23.51 -1.06
CA ASP A 12 23.31 -24.66 -1.04
C ASP A 12 22.57 -24.98 0.28
N GLY A 13 21.28 -24.62 0.33
CA GLY A 13 20.30 -25.10 1.32
C GLY A 13 19.21 -24.11 1.65
N ASP A 14 19.52 -22.87 1.86
CA ASP A 14 18.52 -21.83 2.19
C ASP A 14 18.50 -20.76 1.09
N ARG A 15 17.50 -20.83 0.20
CA ARG A 15 17.34 -19.90 -0.93
C ARG A 15 16.84 -18.51 -0.49
N ARG A 16 17.02 -18.13 0.76
CA ARG A 16 16.59 -16.83 1.27
C ARG A 16 17.43 -15.70 0.68
N LEU A 17 16.75 -14.65 0.25
CA LEU A 17 17.42 -13.46 -0.23
C LEU A 17 17.75 -12.55 0.97
N ILE A 18 19.04 -12.28 1.21
CA ILE A 18 19.48 -11.28 2.18
C ILE A 18 19.52 -9.95 1.44
N TYR A 19 18.42 -9.20 1.54
CA TYR A 19 18.29 -7.88 0.97
C TYR A 19 17.50 -7.00 1.94
N GLN A 20 18.01 -5.81 2.19
CA GLN A 20 17.34 -4.77 2.94
C GLN A 20 17.45 -3.46 2.16
N PRO A 21 16.34 -2.89 1.71
CA PRO A 21 16.32 -1.60 1.02
C PRO A 21 16.68 -0.46 1.97
N PRO A 22 17.17 0.68 1.46
CA PRO A 22 17.13 1.93 2.20
C PRO A 22 15.68 2.33 2.46
N GLU A 23 15.41 2.87 3.66
CA GLU A 23 14.07 3.26 4.08
C GLU A 23 14.10 4.73 4.56
N GLU A 24 13.09 5.49 4.19
CA GLU A 24 12.94 6.90 4.58
C GLU A 24 11.47 7.19 4.93
N ILE A 25 11.25 8.04 5.93
CA ILE A 25 9.91 8.53 6.29
C ILE A 25 9.71 9.89 5.64
N ALA A 26 8.65 10.01 4.82
CA ALA A 26 8.28 11.23 4.10
C ALA A 26 6.76 11.43 4.14
N LEU A 27 6.19 11.56 5.34
CA LEU A 27 4.76 11.53 5.57
C LEU A 27 4.01 12.54 4.70
N ALA A 28 2.89 12.08 4.15
CA ALA A 28 1.91 12.89 3.44
C ALA A 28 1.24 13.90 4.39
N HIS A 29 0.73 15.00 3.83
CA HIS A 29 -0.07 15.94 4.60
C HIS A 29 -1.36 15.25 5.11
N PRO A 30 -1.84 15.54 6.33
CA PRO A 30 -3.01 14.89 6.91
C PRO A 30 -4.30 14.97 6.08
N THR A 31 -4.44 15.95 5.19
CA THR A 31 -5.58 16.03 4.25
C THR A 31 -5.56 14.92 3.20
N ASN A 32 -4.43 14.28 2.95
CA ASN A 32 -4.27 13.28 1.89
C ASN A 32 -4.43 11.82 2.35
N PHE A 33 -4.82 11.60 3.59
CA PHE A 33 -5.18 10.28 4.11
C PHE A 33 -6.22 10.42 5.23
N GLY A 34 -6.82 9.33 5.65
CA GLY A 34 -7.84 9.34 6.70
C GLY A 34 -7.78 8.12 7.60
N GLU A 35 -8.75 8.01 8.48
CA GLU A 35 -8.93 6.83 9.34
C GLU A 35 -9.51 5.67 8.53
N ARG A 36 -9.22 4.43 8.97
CA ARG A 36 -9.94 3.25 8.49
C ARG A 36 -11.25 3.13 9.27
N TYR A 37 -12.33 2.90 8.55
CA TYR A 37 -13.66 2.78 9.16
C TYR A 37 -13.95 1.33 9.52
N ARG A 38 -14.55 1.12 10.69
CA ARG A 38 -15.04 -0.18 11.16
C ARG A 38 -16.47 -0.48 10.68
N GLN A 39 -17.16 0.52 10.16
CA GLN A 39 -18.50 0.43 9.60
C GLN A 39 -18.55 1.22 8.29
N ASP A 40 -19.41 0.75 7.38
CA ASP A 40 -19.73 1.51 6.17
C ASP A 40 -20.73 2.64 6.49
N ILE A 41 -21.16 3.37 5.44
CA ILE A 41 -22.12 4.47 5.61
C ILE A 41 -23.53 4.03 6.05
N GLN A 42 -23.85 2.73 5.99
CA GLN A 42 -25.09 2.14 6.48
C GLN A 42 -24.96 1.57 7.90
N GLY A 43 -23.79 1.70 8.53
CA GLY A 43 -23.49 1.13 9.83
C GLY A 43 -23.19 -0.37 9.81
N GLN A 44 -22.98 -0.96 8.62
CA GLN A 44 -22.61 -2.38 8.52
C GLN A 44 -21.14 -2.56 8.88
N PRO A 45 -20.81 -3.55 9.73
CA PRO A 45 -19.43 -3.84 10.09
C PRO A 45 -18.57 -4.17 8.87
N VAL A 46 -17.32 -3.69 8.88
CA VAL A 46 -16.33 -3.92 7.82
C VAL A 46 -15.30 -4.94 8.32
N PHE A 47 -15.26 -6.11 7.67
CA PHE A 47 -14.37 -7.24 8.01
C PHE A 47 -13.45 -7.64 6.84
N ASN A 48 -13.19 -6.75 5.92
CA ASN A 48 -12.34 -7.03 4.77
C ASN A 48 -10.91 -7.34 5.21
N ARG A 49 -10.36 -8.44 4.71
CA ARG A 49 -8.94 -8.77 4.92
C ARG A 49 -8.05 -7.76 4.19
N PRO A 50 -6.82 -7.52 4.68
CA PRO A 50 -5.86 -6.68 4.01
C PRO A 50 -5.64 -7.04 2.53
N LEU A 51 -5.46 -6.02 1.69
CA LEU A 51 -5.23 -6.09 0.26
C LEU A 51 -3.99 -5.27 -0.08
N ILE A 52 -3.09 -5.75 -0.94
CA ILE A 52 -2.03 -4.94 -1.54
C ILE A 52 -2.49 -4.45 -2.91
N VAL A 53 -2.43 -3.14 -3.14
CA VAL A 53 -2.69 -2.55 -4.46
C VAL A 53 -1.41 -1.87 -4.97
N LEU A 54 -0.94 -2.33 -6.13
CA LEU A 54 0.27 -1.82 -6.77
C LEU A 54 -0.07 -0.69 -7.74
N HIS A 55 0.77 0.36 -7.73
CA HIS A 55 0.64 1.58 -8.51
C HIS A 55 1.94 1.97 -9.19
N GLU A 56 1.88 3.01 -10.00
CA GLU A 56 3.03 3.78 -10.47
C GLU A 56 2.75 5.28 -10.39
N THR A 57 3.81 6.09 -10.32
CA THR A 57 3.67 7.55 -10.09
C THR A 57 3.33 8.36 -11.33
N VAL A 58 3.69 7.88 -12.51
CA VAL A 58 3.64 8.63 -13.81
C VAL A 58 4.50 9.90 -13.82
N ILE A 59 4.91 10.40 -12.66
CA ILE A 59 5.83 11.52 -12.45
C ILE A 59 7.06 11.07 -11.66
N ALA A 60 8.05 11.95 -11.47
CA ALA A 60 9.22 11.61 -10.67
C ALA A 60 8.84 11.39 -9.20
N GLY A 61 9.54 10.48 -8.51
CA GLY A 61 9.24 10.13 -7.12
C GLY A 61 9.25 11.33 -6.17
N TRP A 62 10.22 12.24 -6.29
CA TRP A 62 10.27 13.46 -5.47
C TRP A 62 9.07 14.39 -5.71
N GLN A 63 8.55 14.45 -6.95
CA GLN A 63 7.34 15.22 -7.27
C GLN A 63 6.11 14.60 -6.61
N THR A 64 6.00 13.26 -6.64
CA THR A 64 4.93 12.53 -5.96
C THR A 64 4.94 12.83 -4.46
N VAL A 65 6.10 12.74 -3.81
CA VAL A 65 6.25 13.10 -2.38
C VAL A 65 5.78 14.53 -2.13
N LYS A 66 6.23 15.49 -2.95
CA LYS A 66 5.83 16.90 -2.82
C LYS A 66 4.31 17.08 -2.98
N VAL A 67 3.68 16.41 -3.95
CA VAL A 67 2.23 16.45 -4.13
C VAL A 67 1.52 15.95 -2.88
N PHE A 68 1.94 14.79 -2.34
CA PHE A 68 1.30 14.23 -1.15
C PHE A 68 1.55 15.03 0.13
N GLN A 69 2.65 15.76 0.21
CA GLN A 69 2.95 16.69 1.32
C GLN A 69 2.24 18.05 1.20
N THR A 70 1.66 18.34 0.04
CA THR A 70 0.88 19.57 -0.16
C THR A 70 -0.54 19.39 0.40
N PRO A 71 -1.10 20.37 1.13
CA PRO A 71 -2.49 20.30 1.60
C PRO A 71 -3.48 20.26 0.43
N HIS A 72 -4.41 19.31 0.45
CA HIS A 72 -5.54 19.23 -0.48
C HIS A 72 -6.85 19.22 0.33
N PRO A 73 -7.43 20.39 0.63
CA PRO A 73 -8.67 20.48 1.39
C PRO A 73 -9.89 19.96 0.61
N ASN A 74 -9.84 19.97 -0.72
CA ASN A 74 -10.88 19.42 -1.56
C ASN A 74 -10.64 17.91 -1.75
N GLU A 75 -11.64 17.09 -1.42
CA GLU A 75 -11.54 15.61 -1.51
C GLU A 75 -11.24 15.11 -2.93
N ASP A 76 -11.67 15.82 -3.97
CA ASP A 76 -11.41 15.44 -5.37
C ASP A 76 -9.92 15.50 -5.76
N ASP A 77 -9.13 16.30 -5.01
CA ASP A 77 -7.70 16.47 -5.26
C ASP A 77 -6.84 15.59 -4.35
N GLN A 78 -7.47 14.90 -3.37
CA GLN A 78 -6.76 14.09 -2.38
C GLN A 78 -6.26 12.79 -3.02
N ALA A 79 -4.97 12.52 -2.83
CA ALA A 79 -4.34 11.28 -3.26
C ALA A 79 -3.16 10.93 -2.36
N SER A 80 -2.94 9.65 -2.12
CA SER A 80 -1.74 9.16 -1.44
C SER A 80 -1.55 7.66 -1.62
N TYR A 81 -0.31 7.22 -1.32
CA TYR A 81 0.05 5.82 -1.16
C TYR A 81 0.67 5.60 0.22
N HIS A 82 0.71 4.38 0.71
CA HIS A 82 1.40 4.04 1.96
C HIS A 82 2.91 4.03 1.77
N ALA A 83 3.35 3.50 0.63
CA ALA A 83 4.77 3.44 0.29
C ALA A 83 5.02 3.81 -1.17
N LEU A 84 6.17 4.45 -1.41
CA LEU A 84 6.71 4.74 -2.74
C LEU A 84 8.11 4.12 -2.85
N ILE A 85 8.32 3.29 -3.86
CA ILE A 85 9.60 2.65 -4.14
C ILE A 85 10.29 3.42 -5.27
N LYS A 86 11.38 4.11 -4.93
CA LYS A 86 12.21 4.84 -5.88
C LYS A 86 12.97 3.89 -6.81
N ARG A 87 13.47 4.43 -7.92
CA ARG A 87 14.22 3.64 -8.92
C ARG A 87 15.50 3.00 -8.38
N ASP A 88 16.10 3.58 -7.34
CA ASP A 88 17.26 3.03 -6.63
C ASP A 88 16.89 1.98 -5.55
N GLY A 89 15.61 1.64 -5.43
CA GLY A 89 15.09 0.70 -4.45
C GLY A 89 14.77 1.31 -3.09
N THR A 90 15.05 2.59 -2.84
CA THR A 90 14.69 3.26 -1.59
C THR A 90 13.17 3.27 -1.41
N ILE A 91 12.71 2.90 -0.22
CA ILE A 91 11.28 2.93 0.15
C ILE A 91 11.00 4.20 0.95
N PHE A 92 10.09 5.04 0.46
CA PHE A 92 9.51 6.13 1.23
C PHE A 92 8.19 5.69 1.86
N TYR A 93 8.07 5.81 3.18
CA TYR A 93 6.82 5.63 3.91
C TYR A 93 6.06 6.96 3.97
N LEU A 94 4.88 6.99 3.37
CA LEU A 94 4.10 8.21 3.15
C LEU A 94 2.84 8.28 4.01
N VAL A 95 2.17 7.13 4.21
CA VAL A 95 0.99 7.02 5.06
C VAL A 95 1.16 5.83 6.00
N PRO A 96 0.91 5.96 7.31
CA PRO A 96 0.97 4.85 8.25
C PRO A 96 0.05 3.69 7.85
N PRO A 97 0.41 2.42 8.08
CA PRO A 97 -0.36 1.26 7.63
C PRO A 97 -1.73 1.12 8.31
N ASP A 98 -1.90 1.69 9.50
CA ASP A 98 -3.17 1.77 10.23
C ASP A 98 -4.12 2.84 9.67
N LYS A 99 -3.63 3.74 8.82
CA LYS A 99 -4.41 4.78 8.16
C LYS A 99 -4.91 4.32 6.79
N ARG A 100 -5.85 5.07 6.25
CA ARG A 100 -6.45 4.87 4.93
C ARG A 100 -5.82 5.83 3.93
N ALA A 101 -4.93 5.35 3.08
CA ALA A 101 -4.44 6.13 1.94
C ALA A 101 -5.52 6.23 0.84
N PHE A 102 -5.50 7.30 0.07
CA PHE A 102 -6.45 7.59 -1.00
C PHE A 102 -5.86 7.21 -2.37
N GLY A 103 -5.59 5.92 -2.55
CA GLY A 103 -4.87 5.38 -3.71
C GLY A 103 -5.76 4.86 -4.84
N ALA A 104 -7.00 4.44 -4.55
CA ALA A 104 -7.90 3.85 -5.53
C ALA A 104 -9.35 4.29 -5.25
N GLY A 105 -9.83 5.30 -5.96
CA GLY A 105 -11.16 5.90 -5.77
C GLY A 105 -12.31 4.92 -6.04
N ASN A 106 -12.90 4.93 -7.25
CA ASN A 106 -13.92 3.95 -7.63
C ASN A 106 -13.28 2.59 -7.91
N SER A 107 -13.31 1.67 -6.95
CA SER A 107 -12.58 0.41 -7.04
C SER A 107 -13.25 -0.74 -6.30
N VAL A 108 -13.07 -1.97 -6.82
CA VAL A 108 -13.62 -3.22 -6.25
C VAL A 108 -12.60 -4.33 -6.45
N PHE A 109 -12.36 -5.16 -5.44
CA PHE A 109 -11.56 -6.37 -5.51
C PHE A 109 -12.41 -7.60 -5.21
N ALA A 110 -12.60 -8.51 -6.18
CA ALA A 110 -13.38 -9.76 -6.02
C ALA A 110 -14.76 -9.55 -5.35
N GLY A 111 -15.44 -8.45 -5.68
CA GLY A 111 -16.71 -8.07 -5.07
C GLY A 111 -16.59 -7.28 -3.77
N GLU A 112 -15.39 -7.15 -3.20
CA GLU A 112 -15.15 -6.41 -1.97
C GLU A 112 -14.90 -4.92 -2.26
N ALA A 113 -15.67 -4.05 -1.62
CA ALA A 113 -15.46 -2.60 -1.57
C ALA A 113 -16.20 -2.03 -0.35
N VAL A 114 -15.73 -0.91 0.17
CA VAL A 114 -16.38 -0.25 1.31
C VAL A 114 -16.82 1.15 0.89
N LYS A 115 -18.07 1.48 1.13
CA LYS A 115 -18.59 2.83 0.93
C LYS A 115 -18.46 3.62 2.23
N THR A 116 -17.51 4.54 2.27
CA THR A 116 -17.17 5.34 3.47
C THR A 116 -17.66 6.78 3.39
N ASN A 117 -18.17 7.21 2.22
CA ASN A 117 -18.69 8.55 1.99
C ASN A 117 -19.93 8.46 1.08
N ARG A 118 -20.94 9.32 1.31
CA ARG A 118 -22.19 9.32 0.52
C ARG A 118 -21.98 9.82 -0.91
N LEU A 119 -21.05 10.75 -1.11
CA LEU A 119 -20.79 11.41 -2.40
C LEU A 119 -19.92 10.58 -3.32
N TYR A 120 -19.01 9.76 -2.76
CA TYR A 120 -18.02 9.01 -3.54
C TYR A 120 -18.43 7.54 -3.72
N SER A 121 -17.90 6.94 -4.77
CA SER A 121 -18.08 5.51 -5.04
C SER A 121 -17.46 4.65 -3.93
N PRO A 122 -17.94 3.40 -3.73
CA PRO A 122 -17.24 2.42 -2.91
C PRO A 122 -15.80 2.22 -3.39
N SER A 123 -14.90 1.89 -2.48
CA SER A 123 -13.50 1.67 -2.82
C SER A 123 -12.85 0.61 -1.95
N VAL A 124 -11.67 0.14 -2.40
CA VAL A 124 -10.81 -0.76 -1.62
C VAL A 124 -9.95 -0.01 -0.59
N ASN A 125 -9.91 1.33 -0.61
CA ASN A 125 -9.02 2.13 0.23
C ASN A 125 -9.10 1.78 1.72
N ASN A 126 -10.28 1.36 2.20
CA ASN A 126 -10.48 1.10 3.61
C ASN A 126 -9.71 -0.14 4.14
N PHE A 127 -9.33 -1.05 3.27
CA PHE A 127 -8.59 -2.28 3.64
C PHE A 127 -7.34 -2.51 2.78
N ALA A 128 -7.04 -1.60 1.85
CA ALA A 128 -5.86 -1.70 0.99
C ALA A 128 -4.63 -1.07 1.63
N TYR A 129 -3.47 -1.65 1.31
CA TYR A 129 -2.14 -1.05 1.47
C TYR A 129 -1.59 -0.74 0.07
N HIS A 130 -1.47 0.53 -0.24
CA HIS A 130 -1.10 1.03 -1.56
C HIS A 130 0.41 1.19 -1.66
N ILE A 131 1.05 0.53 -2.63
CA ILE A 131 2.48 0.62 -2.90
C ILE A 131 2.67 1.11 -4.33
N SER A 132 3.41 2.18 -4.52
CA SER A 132 3.69 2.75 -5.82
C SER A 132 5.15 2.60 -6.21
N PHE A 133 5.41 2.35 -7.50
CA PHE A 133 6.72 2.47 -8.08
C PHE A 133 6.96 3.87 -8.64
N GLU A 134 8.16 4.41 -8.46
CA GLU A 134 8.59 5.54 -9.27
C GLU A 134 8.71 5.11 -10.73
N THR A 135 7.94 5.76 -11.59
CA THR A 135 7.90 5.50 -13.03
C THR A 135 9.22 5.91 -13.70
N PRO A 136 9.79 5.10 -14.59
CA PRO A 136 10.99 5.48 -15.34
C PRO A 136 10.75 6.71 -16.21
N PRO A 137 11.81 7.45 -16.62
CA PRO A 137 11.66 8.67 -17.41
C PRO A 137 10.86 8.50 -18.70
N ASP A 138 11.03 7.36 -19.39
CA ASP A 138 10.32 7.02 -20.61
C ASP A 138 8.85 6.58 -20.38
N GLY A 139 8.42 6.50 -19.13
CA GLY A 139 7.03 6.19 -18.75
C GLY A 139 6.24 7.39 -18.22
N ARG A 140 6.85 8.59 -18.15
CA ARG A 140 6.18 9.80 -17.63
C ARG A 140 5.27 10.45 -18.67
N HIS A 141 4.37 9.65 -19.21
CA HIS A 141 3.38 10.01 -20.22
C HIS A 141 2.18 9.07 -20.15
N ASN A 142 1.14 9.31 -20.92
CA ASN A 142 -0.10 8.50 -20.96
C ASN A 142 -0.03 7.28 -21.92
N GLY A 143 1.16 6.88 -22.38
CA GLY A 143 1.34 5.67 -23.19
C GLY A 143 1.02 4.39 -22.39
N ARG A 144 0.80 3.30 -23.11
CA ARG A 144 0.39 2.01 -22.50
C ARG A 144 1.52 1.24 -21.87
N THR A 145 2.78 1.52 -22.23
CA THR A 145 3.97 0.78 -21.79
C THR A 145 5.15 1.72 -21.60
N HIS A 146 6.17 1.25 -20.90
CA HIS A 146 7.48 1.86 -20.73
C HIS A 146 8.55 0.77 -20.52
N SER A 147 9.81 1.15 -20.29
CA SER A 147 10.94 0.21 -20.13
C SER A 147 10.84 -0.75 -18.94
N GLY A 148 9.88 -0.54 -18.04
CA GLY A 148 9.70 -1.35 -16.83
C GLY A 148 10.39 -0.76 -15.60
N TYR A 149 10.38 -1.54 -14.52
CA TYR A 149 10.95 -1.16 -13.23
C TYR A 149 12.32 -1.81 -13.04
N THR A 150 13.16 -1.21 -12.20
CA THR A 150 14.50 -1.73 -11.91
C THR A 150 14.44 -3.00 -11.06
N ASP A 151 15.50 -3.79 -11.10
CA ASP A 151 15.65 -4.95 -10.22
C ASP A 151 15.59 -4.57 -8.74
N LEU A 152 16.19 -3.41 -8.37
CA LEU A 152 16.12 -2.89 -7.00
C LEU A 152 14.69 -2.55 -6.58
N GLN A 153 13.86 -2.00 -7.48
CA GLN A 153 12.45 -1.76 -7.19
C GLN A 153 11.68 -3.06 -6.94
N TYR A 154 11.92 -4.09 -7.75
CA TYR A 154 11.28 -5.40 -7.54
C TYR A 154 11.72 -6.08 -6.25
N ARG A 155 13.01 -6.02 -5.90
CA ARG A 155 13.53 -6.55 -4.62
C ARG A 155 12.92 -5.81 -3.43
N SER A 156 12.85 -4.49 -3.49
CA SER A 156 12.23 -3.67 -2.43
C SER A 156 10.74 -3.96 -2.29
N LEU A 157 10.02 -4.13 -3.42
CA LEU A 157 8.62 -4.53 -3.37
C LEU A 157 8.45 -5.90 -2.69
N ALA A 158 9.24 -6.91 -3.12
CA ALA A 158 9.14 -8.25 -2.56
C ALA A 158 9.46 -8.27 -1.06
N TRP A 159 10.49 -7.54 -0.64
CA TRP A 159 10.85 -7.38 0.76
C TRP A 159 9.73 -6.70 1.58
N LEU A 160 9.18 -5.59 1.07
CA LEU A 160 8.11 -4.85 1.74
C LEU A 160 6.83 -5.67 1.87
N VAL A 161 6.42 -6.34 0.80
CA VAL A 161 5.21 -7.18 0.77
C VAL A 161 5.37 -8.38 1.70
N ALA A 162 6.55 -9.01 1.77
CA ALA A 162 6.81 -10.10 2.68
C ALA A 162 6.59 -9.72 4.15
N LYS A 163 6.88 -8.47 4.53
CA LYS A 163 6.66 -7.95 5.88
C LYS A 163 5.19 -7.72 6.25
N THR A 164 4.28 -7.72 5.27
CA THR A 164 2.84 -7.53 5.53
C THR A 164 2.10 -8.84 5.83
N GLY A 165 2.67 -9.99 5.48
CA GLY A 165 2.00 -11.30 5.56
C GLY A 165 0.75 -11.42 4.68
N VAL A 166 0.48 -10.48 3.78
CA VAL A 166 -0.66 -10.53 2.88
C VAL A 166 -0.46 -11.64 1.84
N PRO A 167 -1.39 -12.59 1.71
CA PRO A 167 -1.24 -13.72 0.80
C PRO A 167 -1.27 -13.25 -0.67
N VAL A 168 -0.54 -13.99 -1.54
CA VAL A 168 -0.36 -13.66 -2.97
C VAL A 168 -1.68 -13.41 -3.71
N GLN A 169 -2.76 -14.10 -3.32
CA GLN A 169 -4.09 -13.96 -3.90
C GLN A 169 -4.73 -12.60 -3.59
N ARG A 170 -4.21 -11.88 -2.60
CA ARG A 170 -4.64 -10.54 -2.21
C ARG A 170 -3.62 -9.45 -2.59
N ILE A 171 -2.77 -9.72 -3.57
CA ILE A 171 -1.87 -8.75 -4.20
C ILE A 171 -2.38 -8.48 -5.61
N THR A 172 -2.77 -7.24 -5.88
CA THR A 172 -3.41 -6.81 -7.12
C THR A 172 -2.82 -5.50 -7.65
N THR A 173 -3.35 -4.97 -8.72
CA THR A 173 -2.93 -3.71 -9.35
C THR A 173 -4.08 -2.71 -9.37
N HIS A 174 -3.78 -1.41 -9.46
CA HIS A 174 -4.79 -0.37 -9.59
C HIS A 174 -5.68 -0.64 -10.81
N ARG A 175 -5.08 -0.97 -11.96
CA ARG A 175 -5.83 -1.35 -13.18
C ARG A 175 -6.84 -2.46 -12.92
N ALA A 176 -6.51 -3.46 -12.11
CA ALA A 176 -7.39 -4.60 -11.88
C ALA A 176 -8.59 -4.28 -10.98
N VAL A 177 -8.43 -3.35 -10.04
CA VAL A 177 -9.50 -2.96 -9.11
C VAL A 177 -10.31 -1.77 -9.60
N ASP A 178 -9.79 -0.98 -10.55
CA ASP A 178 -10.44 0.24 -11.07
C ASP A 178 -11.77 -0.08 -11.75
N ARG A 179 -12.80 0.70 -11.44
CA ARG A 179 -14.13 0.66 -12.03
C ARG A 179 -14.46 1.88 -12.88
N SER A 180 -13.56 2.86 -12.92
CA SER A 180 -13.70 4.01 -13.81
C SER A 180 -13.27 3.70 -15.26
N GLY A 181 -12.47 2.66 -15.46
CA GLY A 181 -11.85 2.30 -16.74
C GLY A 181 -10.68 3.21 -17.14
N SER A 182 -10.29 4.15 -16.28
CA SER A 182 -9.26 5.15 -16.60
C SER A 182 -7.84 4.75 -16.16
N ARG A 183 -7.70 3.73 -15.31
CA ARG A 183 -6.41 3.36 -14.71
C ARG A 183 -5.74 2.22 -15.47
N GLN A 184 -4.43 2.37 -15.66
CA GLN A 184 -3.61 1.40 -16.38
C GLN A 184 -2.42 0.90 -15.54
N ASP A 185 -2.21 1.49 -14.37
CA ASP A 185 -1.05 1.29 -13.52
C ASP A 185 -1.11 0.02 -12.66
N PRO A 186 0.05 -0.57 -12.36
CA PRO A 186 1.37 -0.26 -12.90
C PRO A 186 1.55 -0.88 -14.31
N ARG A 187 1.93 -0.03 -15.29
CA ARG A 187 2.22 -0.48 -16.66
C ARG A 187 3.55 -1.26 -16.67
N SER A 188 3.72 -2.15 -17.65
CA SER A 188 4.95 -2.94 -17.82
C SER A 188 5.41 -3.72 -16.57
N PHE A 189 4.51 -4.02 -15.63
CA PHE A 189 4.81 -4.78 -14.42
C PHE A 189 5.00 -6.27 -14.74
N ASN A 190 6.15 -6.82 -14.35
CA ASN A 190 6.45 -8.24 -14.48
C ASN A 190 6.04 -8.99 -13.19
N ARG A 191 4.81 -9.52 -13.20
CA ARG A 191 4.23 -10.23 -12.05
C ARG A 191 5.01 -11.50 -11.70
N ASP A 192 5.45 -12.26 -12.69
CA ASP A 192 6.14 -13.54 -12.48
C ASP A 192 7.50 -13.30 -11.81
N TYR A 193 8.25 -12.31 -12.28
CA TYR A 193 9.52 -11.92 -11.66
C TYR A 193 9.32 -11.45 -10.21
N PHE A 194 8.30 -10.63 -9.95
CA PHE A 194 7.93 -10.22 -8.58
C PHE A 194 7.64 -11.43 -7.69
N LEU A 195 6.82 -12.39 -8.15
CA LEU A 195 6.45 -13.57 -7.35
C LEU A 195 7.66 -14.49 -7.10
N GLN A 196 8.56 -14.62 -8.09
CA GLN A 196 9.83 -15.33 -7.92
C GLN A 196 10.69 -14.69 -6.82
N LEU A 197 10.77 -13.36 -6.77
CA LEU A 197 11.49 -12.67 -5.70
C LEU A 197 10.78 -12.80 -4.35
N LEU A 198 9.46 -12.62 -4.32
CA LEU A 198 8.67 -12.69 -3.09
C LEU A 198 8.82 -14.05 -2.40
N SER A 199 8.88 -15.14 -3.17
CA SER A 199 9.06 -16.50 -2.62
C SER A 199 10.41 -16.72 -1.93
N ARG A 200 11.37 -15.82 -2.11
CA ARG A 200 12.71 -15.87 -1.51
C ARG A 200 12.83 -15.09 -0.20
N PHE A 201 11.81 -14.32 0.18
CA PHE A 201 11.78 -13.61 1.45
C PHE A 201 10.93 -14.35 2.49
N PRO A 202 11.37 -14.41 3.74
CA PRO A 202 10.53 -14.93 4.83
C PRO A 202 9.30 -14.03 4.99
N GLN A 203 8.13 -14.65 5.09
CA GLN A 203 6.89 -13.91 5.39
C GLN A 203 6.84 -13.57 6.87
N SER A 204 6.44 -12.35 7.20
CA SER A 204 6.22 -11.87 8.56
C SER A 204 4.97 -10.99 8.62
N GLN A 205 4.61 -10.51 9.79
CA GLN A 205 3.52 -9.54 10.02
C GLN A 205 4.07 -8.29 10.75
N GLU A 206 5.26 -7.86 10.38
CA GLU A 206 5.86 -6.65 10.94
C GLU A 206 5.09 -5.38 10.55
N ILE A 207 4.44 -5.38 9.38
CA ILE A 207 3.56 -4.30 8.93
C ILE A 207 2.13 -4.76 9.09
N VAL A 208 1.46 -4.25 10.11
CA VAL A 208 0.05 -4.53 10.40
C VAL A 208 -0.83 -3.54 9.64
N ILE A 209 -1.60 -4.05 8.69
CA ILE A 209 -2.54 -3.26 7.86
C ILE A 209 -3.91 -3.27 8.53
N GLY A 210 -4.40 -2.13 8.97
CA GLY A 210 -5.65 -2.01 9.71
C GLY A 210 -5.45 -1.58 11.15
N CYS A 211 -6.52 -1.56 11.96
CA CYS A 211 -6.41 -1.22 13.37
C CYS A 211 -5.78 -2.38 14.14
N PRO A 212 -4.84 -2.14 15.07
CA PRO A 212 -4.24 -3.18 15.91
C PRO A 212 -5.27 -4.06 16.65
N SER A 213 -6.42 -3.50 17.02
CA SER A 213 -7.54 -4.22 17.65
C SER A 213 -8.28 -5.21 16.73
N ASP A 214 -8.04 -5.16 15.39
CA ASP A 214 -8.66 -6.11 14.45
C ASP A 214 -7.96 -7.47 14.46
N PHE A 215 -6.82 -7.58 15.16
CA PHE A 215 -5.96 -8.76 15.23
C PHE A 215 -5.95 -9.45 16.61
N GLY A 216 -6.99 -9.24 17.42
CA GLY A 216 -7.23 -10.08 18.59
C GLY A 216 -6.48 -9.67 19.86
N ASP A 217 -6.48 -8.39 20.20
CA ASP A 217 -6.31 -8.01 21.59
C ASP A 217 -7.56 -8.47 22.37
N THR A 218 -7.42 -9.58 23.09
CA THR A 218 -8.42 -10.08 24.07
C THR A 218 -8.42 -9.24 25.35
N ASN A 219 -8.05 -7.96 25.27
CA ASN A 219 -8.28 -7.05 26.38
C ASN A 219 -9.74 -6.59 26.31
N PRO A 220 -10.56 -6.88 27.36
CA PRO A 220 -11.90 -6.34 27.41
C PRO A 220 -11.82 -4.81 27.35
N ALA A 221 -12.76 -4.21 26.61
CA ALA A 221 -12.91 -2.77 26.56
C ALA A 221 -12.87 -2.21 27.99
N PRO A 222 -12.22 -1.06 28.24
CA PRO A 222 -12.30 -0.42 29.54
C PRO A 222 -13.79 -0.21 29.84
N SER A 223 -14.23 -0.76 30.97
CA SER A 223 -15.57 -0.54 31.51
C SER A 223 -15.79 0.97 31.66
N ASP A 224 -16.90 1.45 31.12
CA ASP A 224 -17.35 2.82 31.26
C ASP A 224 -17.41 3.18 32.76
N PRO A 225 -16.69 4.22 33.25
CA PRO A 225 -16.69 4.58 34.66
C PRO A 225 -18.03 5.10 35.17
N ASP A 226 -19.03 5.31 34.29
CA ASP A 226 -20.33 5.86 34.65
C ASP A 226 -21.48 4.81 34.77
N GLU A 227 -21.20 3.52 34.63
CA GLU A 227 -22.20 2.47 34.90
C GLU A 227 -22.31 2.21 36.42
N GLN A 228 -23.03 3.07 37.12
CA GLN A 228 -23.43 2.83 38.51
C GLN A 228 -24.58 1.79 38.54
N PRO A 229 -24.51 0.75 39.36
CA PRO A 229 -25.60 -0.19 39.53
C PRO A 229 -26.78 0.51 40.23
N SER A 230 -27.92 0.61 39.52
CA SER A 230 -29.17 0.99 40.12
C SER A 230 -29.62 -0.10 41.10
N PHE A 231 -29.72 0.28 42.37
CA PHE A 231 -30.41 -0.47 43.41
C PHE A 231 -31.92 -0.35 43.28
#